data_1412eb7aa35e0c1addbd813e1aefaa1a
#
_entry.id   1412eb7aa35e0c1addbd813e1aefaa1a
#
_cell.length_a   1.000
_cell.length_b   1.000
_cell.length_c   1.000
_cell.angle_alpha   90.00
_cell.angle_beta   90.00
_cell.angle_gamma   90.00
#
_symmetry.space_group_name_H-M   'P 1'
#
loop_
_entity.id
_entity.type
_entity.pdbx_description
1 polymer ?
#
loop_
_entity_poly.entity_id
_entity_poly.type
_entity_poly.pdbx_seq_one_letter_code
_entity_poly.pdbx_strand_id
1 'polypeptide(L)'
;MSSSFFIKTKQNPKLAKKGKNTAVSKRKVAQNDGDSAGKSKVPAKKPSSKYNEEISSDSETESSAEPKKRQTNVDYEYDETPQEKKLRLAKQYLEQLKEEEEKKAEDESFETELIAGRLQEQVLEQKGKLQRLIAKDILPPDASEIRVLRGHKLPITCLVITPDDKCIFSAAKDCSIIKWDVESGKKLHTIHGGRKGTEDRHVGHTAHILCMTISSDGKYLATGDMNKLIMIWEAETCKHLYKFTGHKGPVSGLSFRKGTHDLYSASHDRSVKVWNVDENAYVETLFGHQDIITGLDSLSRECCVTAGGRDRTVRVWKIAEESQLVFHGHEGSIDCIQLINEEYMITGADDGSVSLWSVNKKKPLSTVKQAHGCHGDAGLEQPHWVASVAALQNSDTVASGSHNSQIQLWKCGHNYRGLEPLFSVPLSGFINSLKFSSSGQFLVAGVGQEDHLVILLTYSISAGSVRFV
;
A
#
# COMPACT_ATOMS: atom_id res chain seq x y z
N MET A 1 19.40 -9.50 56.62
CA MET A 1 19.08 -10.94 56.38
C MET A 1 18.82 -11.11 54.91
N SER A 2 19.81 -11.66 54.20
CA SER A 2 19.77 -11.89 52.77
C SER A 2 19.27 -13.31 52.50
N SER A 3 18.29 -13.45 51.64
CA SER A 3 17.92 -14.78 51.11
C SER A 3 17.96 -14.75 49.59
N SER A 4 19.03 -15.37 49.08
CA SER A 4 19.26 -15.65 47.69
C SER A 4 18.42 -16.83 47.22
N PHE A 5 17.64 -16.64 46.14
CA PHE A 5 16.97 -17.72 45.43
C PHE A 5 17.80 -18.11 44.20
N PHE A 6 18.59 -19.18 44.33
CA PHE A 6 19.16 -19.89 43.21
C PHE A 6 18.51 -21.27 43.04
N ILE A 7 17.86 -21.50 41.94
CA ILE A 7 17.34 -22.82 41.56
C ILE A 7 18.50 -23.64 40.98
N LYS A 8 18.86 -24.73 41.66
CA LYS A 8 19.85 -25.69 41.17
C LYS A 8 19.21 -26.62 40.16
N THR A 9 19.74 -26.63 38.91
CA THR A 9 19.46 -27.62 37.90
C THR A 9 20.20 -28.94 38.21
N LYS A 10 19.43 -30.04 38.32
CA LYS A 10 19.98 -31.40 38.46
C LYS A 10 20.60 -31.88 37.15
N GLN A 11 21.84 -32.25 37.18
CA GLN A 11 22.53 -33.00 36.14
C GLN A 11 22.14 -34.48 36.23
N ASN A 12 21.79 -35.10 35.11
CA ASN A 12 21.63 -36.53 34.98
C ASN A 12 22.93 -37.16 34.41
N PRO A 13 23.30 -38.34 34.90
CA PRO A 13 24.59 -38.94 34.59
C PRO A 13 24.61 -39.72 33.27
N LYS A 14 25.77 -39.73 32.66
CA LYS A 14 26.16 -40.46 31.45
C LYS A 14 25.99 -41.98 31.63
N LEU A 15 25.42 -42.63 30.62
CA LEU A 15 25.52 -44.06 30.42
C LEU A 15 26.31 -44.34 29.12
N ALA A 16 27.27 -45.28 29.28
CA ALA A 16 28.33 -45.58 28.36
C ALA A 16 27.94 -46.48 27.18
N LYS A 17 28.75 -46.38 26.16
CA LYS A 17 28.84 -47.08 24.89
C LYS A 17 28.61 -48.61 24.93
N LYS A 18 27.93 -49.12 23.89
CA LYS A 18 28.35 -50.38 23.22
C LYS A 18 28.02 -50.24 21.72
N GLY A 19 29.07 -50.36 20.92
CA GLY A 19 28.98 -50.37 19.48
C GLY A 19 28.59 -51.74 18.92
N LYS A 20 28.00 -51.73 17.74
CA LYS A 20 28.09 -52.83 16.79
C LYS A 20 28.07 -52.28 15.37
N ASN A 21 29.13 -52.61 14.64
CA ASN A 21 29.30 -52.46 13.20
C ASN A 21 28.31 -53.34 12.44
N THR A 22 27.74 -52.83 11.36
CA THR A 22 27.41 -53.66 10.18
C THR A 22 27.36 -52.75 8.94
N ALA A 23 28.36 -52.92 8.16
CA ALA A 23 28.51 -53.28 6.75
C ALA A 23 27.73 -52.46 5.71
N VAL A 24 28.53 -51.78 4.93
CA VAL A 24 28.29 -51.18 3.61
C VAL A 24 27.91 -52.25 2.60
N SER A 25 26.84 -52.08 1.86
CA SER A 25 26.54 -52.82 0.64
C SER A 25 26.50 -51.87 -0.55
N LYS A 26 27.57 -51.85 -1.32
CA LYS A 26 27.66 -51.32 -2.68
C LYS A 26 26.94 -52.29 -3.62
N ARG A 27 25.99 -51.84 -4.39
CA ARG A 27 25.52 -52.59 -5.57
C ARG A 27 26.12 -51.98 -6.83
N LYS A 28 26.85 -52.84 -7.51
CA LYS A 28 27.52 -52.68 -8.79
C LYS A 28 26.48 -52.65 -9.94
N VAL A 29 26.82 -51.86 -10.92
CA VAL A 29 26.35 -51.86 -12.30
C VAL A 29 26.77 -53.16 -12.96
N ALA A 30 25.86 -53.84 -13.66
CA ALA A 30 26.18 -54.87 -14.64
C ALA A 30 25.70 -54.42 -16.01
N GLN A 31 26.65 -54.28 -16.91
CA GLN A 31 26.46 -54.26 -18.35
C GLN A 31 26.07 -55.66 -18.83
N ASN A 32 25.19 -55.71 -19.79
CA ASN A 32 25.14 -56.83 -20.71
C ASN A 32 24.76 -56.36 -22.12
N ASP A 33 25.63 -56.65 -23.04
CA ASP A 33 25.52 -56.49 -24.49
C ASP A 33 24.58 -57.58 -25.07
N GLY A 34 23.98 -57.29 -26.21
CA GLY A 34 23.30 -58.34 -26.99
C GLY A 34 22.40 -57.78 -28.11
N ASP A 35 22.98 -57.76 -29.31
CA ASP A 35 22.47 -57.48 -30.64
C ASP A 35 21.03 -57.89 -30.96
N SER A 36 20.29 -57.09 -31.76
CA SER A 36 20.06 -57.32 -33.20
C SER A 36 18.86 -56.46 -33.75
N ALA A 37 19.19 -55.76 -34.81
CA ALA A 37 18.45 -55.45 -36.03
C ALA A 37 16.96 -55.16 -36.05
N GLY A 38 16.63 -53.93 -36.52
CA GLY A 38 15.27 -53.61 -37.02
C GLY A 38 15.14 -52.16 -37.50
N LYS A 39 15.38 -51.92 -38.78
CA LYS A 39 15.25 -50.62 -39.46
C LYS A 39 13.80 -50.13 -39.48
N SER A 40 13.54 -48.87 -39.14
CA SER A 40 12.66 -48.00 -39.94
C SER A 40 12.88 -46.53 -39.59
N LYS A 41 13.10 -45.77 -40.66
CA LYS A 41 13.30 -44.31 -40.72
C LYS A 41 11.99 -43.59 -40.50
N VAL A 42 12.01 -42.51 -39.75
CA VAL A 42 11.01 -41.41 -39.88
C VAL A 42 11.76 -40.08 -39.83
N PRO A 43 11.59 -39.20 -40.82
CA PRO A 43 12.24 -37.87 -40.85
C PRO A 43 11.36 -36.82 -40.20
N ALA A 44 12.02 -35.90 -39.50
CA ALA A 44 11.42 -34.67 -38.97
C ALA A 44 10.93 -33.75 -40.09
N LYS A 45 9.73 -33.17 -39.96
CA LYS A 45 9.23 -32.05 -40.79
C LYS A 45 8.93 -30.86 -39.90
N LYS A 46 9.57 -29.73 -40.27
CA LYS A 46 9.24 -28.37 -39.84
C LYS A 46 7.89 -27.95 -40.45
N PRO A 47 7.06 -27.15 -39.79
CA PRO A 47 5.90 -26.55 -40.45
C PRO A 47 6.30 -25.29 -41.20
N SER A 48 5.94 -25.25 -42.47
CA SER A 48 5.99 -24.08 -43.36
C SER A 48 4.65 -23.37 -43.38
N SER A 49 4.71 -22.05 -43.35
CA SER A 49 3.62 -21.12 -43.62
C SER A 49 3.02 -21.32 -45.02
N LYS A 50 1.69 -21.16 -45.14
CA LYS A 50 0.98 -20.50 -46.26
C LYS A 50 -0.49 -20.93 -46.22
N TYR A 51 -1.35 -19.99 -45.99
CA TYR A 51 -2.69 -19.99 -46.55
C TYR A 51 -2.97 -18.62 -47.13
N ASN A 52 -2.83 -18.55 -48.47
CA ASN A 52 -3.55 -17.63 -49.33
C ASN A 52 -4.76 -18.43 -49.83
N GLU A 53 -5.93 -17.98 -49.54
CA GLU A 53 -7.13 -18.39 -50.28
C GLU A 53 -7.81 -17.14 -50.82
N GLU A 54 -7.70 -16.99 -52.16
CA GLU A 54 -8.53 -16.10 -52.95
C GLU A 54 -9.94 -16.68 -53.01
N ILE A 55 -10.95 -15.88 -52.69
CA ILE A 55 -12.34 -16.20 -53.01
C ILE A 55 -12.81 -15.23 -54.07
N SER A 56 -13.05 -15.80 -55.27
CA SER A 56 -13.63 -15.16 -56.42
C SER A 56 -15.10 -14.81 -56.23
N SER A 57 -15.48 -13.68 -56.83
CA SER A 57 -16.84 -13.19 -57.02
C SER A 57 -17.67 -14.09 -57.93
N ASP A 58 -18.98 -14.19 -57.67
CA ASP A 58 -20.01 -14.16 -58.72
C ASP A 58 -21.39 -13.77 -58.13
N SER A 59 -21.90 -12.76 -58.63
CA SER A 59 -23.01 -12.27 -59.44
C SER A 59 -24.45 -12.46 -58.86
N GLU A 60 -25.03 -11.27 -58.76
CA GLU A 60 -26.36 -10.83 -59.16
C GLU A 60 -27.60 -11.65 -58.87
N THR A 61 -28.53 -11.04 -58.15
CA THR A 61 -29.91 -10.81 -58.66
C THR A 61 -30.62 -9.71 -57.85
N GLU A 62 -31.20 -8.82 -58.62
CA GLU A 62 -32.04 -7.67 -58.18
C GLU A 62 -33.37 -8.15 -57.57
N SER A 63 -33.88 -7.49 -56.54
CA SER A 63 -35.28 -7.12 -56.44
C SER A 63 -35.53 -5.94 -55.50
N SER A 64 -36.19 -4.97 -56.09
CA SER A 64 -36.61 -3.66 -55.61
C SER A 64 -37.56 -3.69 -54.42
N ALA A 65 -37.36 -2.84 -53.40
CA ALA A 65 -38.38 -2.16 -52.65
C ALA A 65 -37.79 -0.99 -51.82
N GLU A 66 -38.19 0.22 -52.12
CA GLU A 66 -37.85 1.48 -51.45
C GLU A 66 -38.55 1.67 -50.12
N PRO A 67 -38.38 2.84 -49.42
CA PRO A 67 -37.43 2.96 -48.32
C PRO A 67 -38.12 3.49 -47.04
N LYS A 68 -37.55 3.22 -45.88
CA LYS A 68 -37.77 4.03 -44.69
C LYS A 68 -36.42 4.45 -44.12
N LYS A 69 -36.14 5.75 -44.22
CA LYS A 69 -34.98 6.43 -43.61
C LYS A 69 -34.96 6.18 -42.10
N ARG A 70 -34.06 5.37 -41.65
CA ARG A 70 -33.48 5.41 -40.32
C ARG A 70 -32.06 5.94 -40.49
N GLN A 71 -31.81 7.14 -39.94
CA GLN A 71 -30.46 7.65 -39.77
C GLN A 71 -29.73 6.75 -38.81
N THR A 72 -28.96 5.82 -39.31
CA THR A 72 -27.90 5.16 -38.54
C THR A 72 -26.63 5.91 -38.85
N ASN A 73 -26.08 6.59 -37.84
CA ASN A 73 -24.70 7.03 -37.87
C ASN A 73 -23.85 5.78 -38.03
N VAL A 74 -23.40 5.53 -39.22
CA VAL A 74 -22.34 4.54 -39.48
C VAL A 74 -21.04 5.28 -39.27
N ASP A 75 -20.49 5.13 -38.06
CA ASP A 75 -19.09 5.49 -37.82
C ASP A 75 -18.25 4.62 -38.73
N TYR A 76 -17.69 5.25 -39.75
CA TYR A 76 -16.61 4.67 -40.55
C TYR A 76 -15.41 4.59 -39.60
N GLU A 77 -15.11 3.41 -39.03
CA GLU A 77 -13.82 3.10 -38.45
C GLU A 77 -12.78 3.21 -39.59
N TYR A 78 -12.20 4.40 -39.71
CA TYR A 78 -10.95 4.54 -40.46
C TYR A 78 -9.92 3.71 -39.69
N ASP A 79 -9.18 2.86 -40.41
CA ASP A 79 -8.00 2.17 -39.88
C ASP A 79 -6.93 3.22 -39.52
N GLU A 80 -7.08 3.84 -38.37
CA GLU A 80 -6.14 4.81 -37.84
C GLU A 80 -4.82 4.12 -37.54
N THR A 81 -3.75 4.65 -38.06
CA THR A 81 -2.41 4.18 -37.67
C THR A 81 -2.18 4.40 -36.18
N PRO A 82 -1.36 3.56 -35.51
CA PRO A 82 -1.05 3.72 -34.10
C PRO A 82 -0.52 5.11 -33.70
N GLN A 83 0.10 5.81 -34.66
CA GLN A 83 0.57 7.18 -34.46
C GLN A 83 -0.56 8.21 -34.53
N GLU A 84 -1.50 8.07 -35.45
CA GLU A 84 -2.69 8.93 -35.55
C GLU A 84 -3.61 8.76 -34.35
N LYS A 85 -3.80 7.52 -33.88
CA LYS A 85 -4.55 7.23 -32.64
C LYS A 85 -3.93 7.92 -31.42
N LYS A 86 -2.59 7.87 -31.28
CA LYS A 86 -1.88 8.58 -30.20
C LYS A 86 -2.08 10.09 -30.30
N LEU A 87 -2.02 10.63 -31.51
CA LEU A 87 -2.17 12.07 -31.75
C LEU A 87 -3.60 12.54 -31.48
N ARG A 88 -4.60 11.74 -31.83
CA ARG A 88 -6.02 12.00 -31.53
C ARG A 88 -6.28 11.98 -30.04
N LEU A 89 -5.80 10.93 -29.35
CA LEU A 89 -5.94 10.82 -27.89
C LEU A 89 -5.23 11.96 -27.15
N ALA A 90 -4.04 12.37 -27.63
CA ALA A 90 -3.33 13.51 -27.06
C ALA A 90 -4.09 14.84 -27.25
N LYS A 91 -4.72 15.04 -28.42
CA LYS A 91 -5.56 16.22 -28.65
C LYS A 91 -6.81 16.23 -27.76
N GLN A 92 -7.49 15.10 -27.64
CA GLN A 92 -8.65 14.98 -26.73
C GLN A 92 -8.29 15.26 -25.27
N TYR A 93 -7.14 14.75 -24.85
CA TYR A 93 -6.64 14.98 -23.50
C TYR A 93 -6.30 16.46 -23.25
N LEU A 94 -5.66 17.14 -24.20
CA LEU A 94 -5.39 18.58 -24.14
C LEU A 94 -6.67 19.40 -24.10
N GLU A 95 -7.68 19.00 -24.86
CA GLU A 95 -8.99 19.66 -24.88
C GLU A 95 -9.74 19.52 -23.56
N GLN A 96 -9.70 18.32 -22.94
CA GLN A 96 -10.25 18.09 -21.59
C GLN A 96 -9.53 18.91 -20.52
N LEU A 97 -8.20 18.95 -20.56
CA LEU A 97 -7.42 19.79 -19.65
C LEU A 97 -7.75 21.28 -19.81
N LYS A 98 -7.92 21.71 -21.06
CA LYS A 98 -8.29 23.10 -21.35
C LYS A 98 -9.67 23.42 -20.76
N GLU A 99 -10.67 22.58 -20.96
CA GLU A 99 -12.00 22.74 -20.38
C GLU A 99 -12.00 22.76 -18.84
N GLU A 100 -11.13 21.92 -18.20
CA GLU A 100 -10.99 21.90 -16.74
C GLU A 100 -10.34 23.18 -16.19
N GLU A 101 -9.36 23.75 -16.90
CA GLU A 101 -8.69 24.98 -16.48
C GLU A 101 -9.52 26.24 -16.84
N GLU A 102 -10.25 26.25 -17.96
CA GLU A 102 -11.21 27.30 -18.31
C GLU A 102 -12.32 27.43 -17.24
N LYS A 103 -12.71 26.33 -16.63
CA LYS A 103 -13.66 26.33 -15.49
C LYS A 103 -13.09 26.93 -14.21
N LYS A 104 -11.75 27.06 -14.11
CA LYS A 104 -11.05 27.54 -12.92
C LYS A 104 -10.46 28.94 -13.06
N ALA A 105 -10.23 29.40 -14.27
CA ALA A 105 -9.57 30.66 -14.55
C ALA A 105 -10.52 31.69 -15.18
N GLU A 106 -10.49 32.92 -14.67
CA GLU A 106 -11.23 34.07 -15.23
C GLU A 106 -10.44 34.84 -16.31
N ASP A 107 -9.15 34.48 -16.57
CA ASP A 107 -8.25 35.20 -17.49
C ASP A 107 -7.56 34.32 -18.52
N GLU A 108 -7.81 34.57 -19.80
CA GLU A 108 -7.32 33.79 -20.97
C GLU A 108 -5.78 33.76 -21.17
N SER A 109 -5.04 34.69 -20.60
CA SER A 109 -3.58 34.78 -20.81
C SER A 109 -2.77 33.82 -19.93
N PHE A 110 -3.34 33.31 -18.85
CA PHE A 110 -2.70 32.35 -17.93
C PHE A 110 -2.85 30.87 -18.33
N GLU A 111 -3.75 30.56 -19.23
CA GLU A 111 -4.16 29.17 -19.53
C GLU A 111 -3.05 28.30 -20.08
N THR A 112 -2.26 28.79 -21.01
CA THR A 112 -1.20 28.01 -21.67
C THR A 112 -0.03 27.65 -20.74
N GLU A 113 0.33 28.55 -19.82
CA GLU A 113 1.38 28.30 -18.82
C GLU A 113 0.88 27.32 -17.76
N LEU A 114 -0.38 27.42 -17.31
CA LEU A 114 -0.97 26.50 -16.35
C LEU A 114 -1.09 25.08 -16.93
N ILE A 115 -1.54 24.94 -18.17
CA ILE A 115 -1.63 23.64 -18.86
C ILE A 115 -0.24 23.02 -19.04
N ALA A 116 0.74 23.82 -19.47
CA ALA A 116 2.11 23.34 -19.60
C ALA A 116 2.71 22.90 -18.26
N GLY A 117 2.47 23.68 -17.18
CA GLY A 117 2.89 23.34 -15.84
C GLY A 117 2.27 22.03 -15.35
N ARG A 118 0.95 21.85 -15.54
CA ARG A 118 0.24 20.62 -15.15
C ARG A 118 0.71 19.38 -15.93
N LEU A 119 0.95 19.51 -17.24
CA LEU A 119 1.53 18.44 -18.05
C LEU A 119 2.94 18.06 -17.58
N GLN A 120 3.75 19.06 -17.25
CA GLN A 120 5.09 18.82 -16.69
C GLN A 120 5.01 18.10 -15.34
N GLU A 121 4.10 18.53 -14.46
CA GLU A 121 3.84 17.89 -13.18
C GLU A 121 3.46 16.41 -13.35
N GLN A 122 2.52 16.10 -14.24
CA GLN A 122 2.11 14.73 -14.53
C GLN A 122 3.26 13.87 -15.08
N VAL A 123 4.08 14.41 -15.96
CA VAL A 123 5.27 13.72 -16.47
C VAL A 123 6.27 13.44 -15.36
N LEU A 124 6.47 14.38 -14.43
CA LEU A 124 7.34 14.20 -13.27
C LEU A 124 6.76 13.18 -12.29
N GLU A 125 5.44 13.20 -12.06
CA GLU A 125 4.73 12.22 -11.23
C GLU A 125 4.89 10.80 -11.81
N GLN A 126 4.62 10.59 -13.09
CA GLN A 126 4.80 9.30 -13.76
C GLN A 126 6.25 8.80 -13.69
N LYS A 127 7.21 9.71 -13.76
CA LYS A 127 8.64 9.38 -13.58
C LYS A 127 9.01 9.14 -12.10
N GLY A 128 8.13 9.43 -11.14
CA GLY A 128 8.41 9.34 -9.71
C GLY A 128 9.42 10.39 -9.20
N LYS A 129 9.57 11.50 -9.91
CA LYS A 129 10.53 12.58 -9.57
C LYS A 129 9.87 13.84 -9.06
N LEU A 130 8.55 13.87 -9.01
CA LEU A 130 7.83 15.02 -8.51
C LEU A 130 8.13 15.20 -7.02
N GLN A 131 8.54 16.39 -6.63
CA GLN A 131 8.73 16.80 -5.24
C GLN A 131 8.10 18.18 -5.04
N ARG A 132 6.96 18.23 -4.39
CA ARG A 132 6.32 19.48 -3.96
C ARG A 132 6.96 19.95 -2.67
N LEU A 133 7.47 21.17 -2.64
CA LEU A 133 8.10 21.76 -1.46
C LEU A 133 7.05 22.49 -0.62
N ILE A 134 6.43 21.78 0.30
CA ILE A 134 5.35 22.29 1.16
C ILE A 134 5.83 22.45 2.61
N ALA A 135 6.81 21.65 3.02
CA ALA A 135 7.24 21.56 4.42
C ALA A 135 7.64 22.88 5.08
N LYS A 136 8.10 23.87 4.30
CA LYS A 136 8.48 25.19 4.83
C LYS A 136 7.28 26.08 5.16
N ASP A 137 6.16 25.80 4.50
CA ASP A 137 4.95 26.63 4.59
C ASP A 137 3.95 26.07 5.62
N ILE A 138 4.26 24.91 6.20
CA ILE A 138 3.45 24.26 7.23
C ILE A 138 3.83 24.87 8.59
N LEU A 139 2.86 25.49 9.25
CA LEU A 139 2.96 26.00 10.61
C LEU A 139 2.44 24.97 11.63
N PRO A 140 2.96 24.96 12.86
CA PRO A 140 2.41 24.14 13.93
C PRO A 140 0.95 24.52 14.17
N PRO A 141 0.04 23.55 14.32
CA PRO A 141 -1.38 23.82 14.52
C PRO A 141 -1.62 24.45 15.88
N ASP A 142 -2.51 25.45 15.91
CA ASP A 142 -3.00 26.00 17.16
C ASP A 142 -3.96 25.01 17.88
N ALA A 143 -4.13 25.14 19.20
CA ALA A 143 -5.01 24.28 19.97
C ALA A 143 -6.48 24.28 19.46
N SER A 144 -6.92 25.36 18.81
CA SER A 144 -8.24 25.47 18.19
C SER A 144 -8.38 24.67 16.88
N GLU A 145 -7.28 24.37 16.23
CA GLU A 145 -7.21 23.61 14.97
C GLU A 145 -7.14 22.10 15.21
N ILE A 146 -6.99 21.70 16.47
CA ILE A 146 -6.97 20.29 16.88
C ILE A 146 -8.38 19.85 17.26
N ARG A 147 -9.01 19.04 16.41
CA ARG A 147 -10.33 18.47 16.65
C ARG A 147 -10.23 17.03 17.13
N VAL A 148 -10.95 16.71 18.21
CA VAL A 148 -10.97 15.39 18.81
C VAL A 148 -12.30 14.69 18.55
N LEU A 149 -12.28 13.58 17.82
CA LEU A 149 -13.46 12.79 17.46
C LEU A 149 -13.54 11.55 18.39
N ARG A 150 -14.59 11.46 19.19
CA ARG A 150 -14.78 10.37 20.16
C ARG A 150 -15.87 9.40 19.71
N GLY A 151 -15.57 8.09 19.75
CA GLY A 151 -16.57 7.11 19.35
C GLY A 151 -16.24 5.66 19.55
N HIS A 152 -15.00 5.27 19.48
CA HIS A 152 -14.57 3.90 19.72
C HIS A 152 -14.52 3.58 21.22
N LYS A 153 -14.70 2.31 21.54
CA LYS A 153 -14.64 1.80 22.94
C LYS A 153 -13.28 1.23 23.31
N LEU A 154 -12.47 0.90 22.29
CA LEU A 154 -11.14 0.34 22.44
C LEU A 154 -10.16 1.09 21.50
N PRO A 155 -8.84 0.92 21.69
CA PRO A 155 -7.81 1.59 20.93
C PRO A 155 -8.01 1.51 19.41
N ILE A 156 -7.84 2.64 18.75
CA ILE A 156 -7.83 2.72 17.29
C ILE A 156 -6.57 2.06 16.78
N THR A 157 -6.73 1.23 15.75
CA THR A 157 -5.64 0.47 15.13
C THR A 157 -5.23 1.05 13.79
N CYS A 158 -6.21 1.46 13.00
CA CYS A 158 -5.98 1.98 11.66
C CYS A 158 -7.04 3.01 11.28
N LEU A 159 -6.67 3.88 10.35
CA LEU A 159 -7.54 4.89 9.79
C LEU A 159 -7.20 5.12 8.31
N VAL A 160 -8.18 5.61 7.56
CA VAL A 160 -8.02 6.02 6.17
C VAL A 160 -8.92 7.22 5.88
N ILE A 161 -8.47 8.07 4.95
CA ILE A 161 -9.18 9.25 4.49
C ILE A 161 -9.69 8.96 3.08
N THR A 162 -10.90 9.39 2.76
CA THR A 162 -11.42 9.28 1.39
C THR A 162 -10.62 10.16 0.44
N PRO A 163 -10.48 9.79 -0.85
CA PRO A 163 -9.69 10.57 -1.81
C PRO A 163 -10.18 12.01 -2.03
N ASP A 164 -11.48 12.26 -1.77
CA ASP A 164 -12.11 13.57 -1.82
C ASP A 164 -11.96 14.40 -0.53
N ASP A 165 -11.20 13.90 0.46
CA ASP A 165 -10.93 14.51 1.76
C ASP A 165 -12.18 14.83 2.62
N LYS A 166 -13.37 14.31 2.25
CA LYS A 166 -14.63 14.61 2.95
C LYS A 166 -14.89 13.70 4.15
N CYS A 167 -14.48 12.44 4.07
CA CYS A 167 -14.77 11.46 5.11
C CYS A 167 -13.50 10.78 5.62
N ILE A 168 -13.55 10.37 6.88
CA ILE A 168 -12.53 9.55 7.53
C ILE A 168 -13.18 8.24 7.96
N PHE A 169 -12.52 7.12 7.69
CA PHE A 169 -12.85 5.84 8.29
C PHE A 169 -11.84 5.50 9.36
N SER A 170 -12.30 5.09 10.51
CA SER A 170 -11.48 4.61 11.62
C SER A 170 -11.92 3.23 12.04
N ALA A 171 -10.98 2.36 12.35
CA ALA A 171 -11.25 1.04 12.88
C ALA A 171 -10.44 0.80 14.16
N ALA A 172 -10.99 -0.02 15.05
CA ALA A 172 -10.42 -0.23 16.36
C ALA A 172 -10.43 -1.71 16.79
N LYS A 173 -9.83 -1.97 17.95
CA LYS A 173 -9.82 -3.30 18.59
C LYS A 173 -11.22 -3.76 19.02
N ASP A 174 -12.22 -2.86 19.05
CA ASP A 174 -13.62 -3.19 19.33
C ASP A 174 -14.35 -3.81 18.13
N CYS A 175 -13.63 -4.10 17.05
CA CYS A 175 -14.13 -4.67 15.80
C CYS A 175 -15.13 -3.76 15.06
N SER A 176 -15.25 -2.50 15.47
CA SER A 176 -16.14 -1.53 14.84
C SER A 176 -15.38 -0.67 13.82
N ILE A 177 -16.10 -0.23 12.78
CA ILE A 177 -15.63 0.76 11.81
C ILE A 177 -16.57 1.93 11.88
N ILE A 178 -16.02 3.14 12.00
CA ILE A 178 -16.80 4.38 12.08
C ILE A 178 -16.42 5.28 10.91
N LYS A 179 -17.42 5.76 10.20
CA LYS A 179 -17.32 6.78 9.16
C LYS A 179 -17.61 8.14 9.77
N TRP A 180 -16.69 9.08 9.58
CA TRP A 180 -16.79 10.45 10.10
C TRP A 180 -16.84 11.43 8.96
N ASP A 181 -17.54 12.51 9.15
CA ASP A 181 -17.50 13.69 8.29
C ASP A 181 -16.37 14.61 8.76
N VAL A 182 -15.50 15.03 7.86
CA VAL A 182 -14.34 15.89 8.17
C VAL A 182 -14.78 17.28 8.58
N GLU A 183 -15.75 17.85 7.87
CA GLU A 183 -16.19 19.23 8.07
C GLU A 183 -16.91 19.40 9.42
N SER A 184 -17.93 18.59 9.68
CA SER A 184 -18.71 18.68 10.91
C SER A 184 -18.11 17.92 12.10
N GLY A 185 -17.18 16.99 11.87
CA GLY A 185 -16.63 16.09 12.89
C GLY A 185 -17.63 15.07 13.45
N LYS A 186 -18.78 14.90 12.81
CA LYS A 186 -19.85 14.01 13.27
C LYS A 186 -19.71 12.59 12.72
N LYS A 187 -20.21 11.62 13.46
CA LYS A 187 -20.34 10.24 12.98
C LYS A 187 -21.46 10.17 11.95
N LEU A 188 -21.11 9.73 10.74
CA LEU A 188 -22.09 9.48 9.67
C LEU A 188 -22.65 8.07 9.79
N HIS A 189 -21.79 7.08 9.95
CA HIS A 189 -22.16 5.66 10.02
C HIS A 189 -21.27 4.88 10.97
N THR A 190 -21.82 3.80 11.57
CA THR A 190 -21.06 2.88 12.41
C THR A 190 -21.38 1.44 12.03
N ILE A 191 -20.37 0.72 11.55
CA ILE A 191 -20.44 -0.72 11.35
C ILE A 191 -20.02 -1.37 12.66
N HIS A 192 -20.96 -2.03 13.33
CA HIS A 192 -20.69 -2.68 14.60
C HIS A 192 -19.96 -4.00 14.41
N GLY A 193 -19.01 -4.29 15.28
CA GLY A 193 -18.35 -5.59 15.36
C GLY A 193 -19.25 -6.66 15.99
N GLY A 194 -19.07 -7.90 15.55
CA GLY A 194 -19.70 -9.08 16.12
C GLY A 194 -18.86 -9.69 17.25
N ARG A 195 -19.42 -10.67 17.93
CA ARG A 195 -18.70 -11.54 18.86
C ARG A 195 -18.26 -12.82 18.14
N LYS A 196 -17.14 -13.39 18.57
CA LYS A 196 -16.70 -14.71 18.05
C LYS A 196 -17.78 -15.74 18.22
N GLY A 197 -18.11 -16.47 17.15
CA GLY A 197 -19.22 -17.44 17.12
C GLY A 197 -20.58 -16.86 16.69
N THR A 198 -20.64 -15.59 16.29
CA THR A 198 -21.85 -14.97 15.71
C THR A 198 -21.68 -14.64 14.22
N GLU A 199 -20.71 -15.28 13.55
CA GLU A 199 -20.32 -14.99 12.18
C GLU A 199 -21.45 -15.18 11.17
N ASP A 200 -22.38 -16.14 11.45
CA ASP A 200 -23.54 -16.42 10.58
C ASP A 200 -24.69 -15.40 10.78
N ARG A 201 -24.70 -14.65 11.88
CA ARG A 201 -25.79 -13.73 12.24
C ARG A 201 -25.42 -12.26 12.15
N HIS A 202 -24.13 -11.96 11.92
CA HIS A 202 -23.61 -10.63 11.98
C HIS A 202 -22.70 -10.35 10.78
N VAL A 203 -23.01 -9.27 10.07
CA VAL A 203 -22.21 -8.81 8.93
C VAL A 203 -21.19 -7.80 9.46
N GLY A 204 -20.10 -8.29 10.05
CA GLY A 204 -19.06 -7.42 10.59
C GLY A 204 -17.89 -8.24 11.08
N HIS A 205 -16.78 -7.57 11.37
CA HIS A 205 -15.62 -8.22 11.94
C HIS A 205 -15.93 -8.78 13.34
N THR A 206 -15.46 -9.98 13.61
CA THR A 206 -15.58 -10.64 14.92
C THR A 206 -14.25 -10.64 15.71
N ALA A 207 -13.20 -10.09 15.11
CA ALA A 207 -11.88 -9.92 15.70
C ALA A 207 -11.34 -8.52 15.47
N HIS A 208 -10.28 -8.16 16.17
CA HIS A 208 -9.60 -6.87 16.02
C HIS A 208 -9.26 -6.58 14.57
N ILE A 209 -9.65 -5.41 14.09
CA ILE A 209 -9.26 -4.92 12.78
C ILE A 209 -7.83 -4.37 12.92
N LEU A 210 -6.92 -4.80 12.05
CA LEU A 210 -5.51 -4.41 12.12
C LEU A 210 -5.12 -3.41 11.04
N CYS A 211 -5.74 -3.49 9.88
CA CYS A 211 -5.42 -2.64 8.73
C CYS A 211 -6.67 -2.29 7.92
N MET A 212 -6.59 -1.18 7.23
CA MET A 212 -7.68 -0.65 6.41
C MET A 212 -7.11 0.18 5.26
N THR A 213 -7.75 0.11 4.09
CA THR A 213 -7.41 0.92 2.92
C THR A 213 -8.65 1.22 2.11
N ILE A 214 -8.61 2.29 1.31
CA ILE A 214 -9.67 2.69 0.39
C ILE A 214 -9.14 2.77 -1.04
N SER A 215 -9.98 2.45 -2.02
CA SER A 215 -9.63 2.57 -3.44
C SER A 215 -9.46 4.03 -3.85
N SER A 216 -8.67 4.29 -4.89
CA SER A 216 -8.38 5.64 -5.37
C SER A 216 -9.58 6.40 -5.91
N ASP A 217 -10.63 5.71 -6.34
CA ASP A 217 -11.92 6.25 -6.74
C ASP A 217 -12.91 6.45 -5.57
N GLY A 218 -12.51 6.04 -4.35
CA GLY A 218 -13.36 6.13 -3.16
C GLY A 218 -14.52 5.14 -3.09
N LYS A 219 -14.58 4.14 -3.99
CA LYS A 219 -15.69 3.20 -4.11
C LYS A 219 -15.61 2.05 -3.11
N TYR A 220 -14.44 1.43 -2.99
CA TYR A 220 -14.23 0.25 -2.16
C TYR A 220 -13.38 0.57 -0.92
N LEU A 221 -13.86 0.11 0.22
CA LEU A 221 -13.12 0.10 1.48
C LEU A 221 -12.75 -1.35 1.80
N ALA A 222 -11.48 -1.64 1.98
CA ALA A 222 -10.99 -2.95 2.41
C ALA A 222 -10.52 -2.91 3.85
N THR A 223 -10.87 -3.92 4.65
CA THR A 223 -10.51 -4.06 6.06
C THR A 223 -10.00 -5.45 6.35
N GLY A 224 -8.88 -5.55 7.08
CA GLY A 224 -8.24 -6.80 7.45
C GLY A 224 -8.26 -7.03 8.95
N ASP A 225 -8.52 -8.25 9.38
CA ASP A 225 -8.66 -8.59 10.79
C ASP A 225 -7.67 -9.65 11.30
N MET A 226 -7.67 -9.83 12.60
CA MET A 226 -6.87 -10.83 13.30
C MET A 226 -7.33 -12.28 12.99
N ASN A 227 -8.57 -12.48 12.51
CA ASN A 227 -9.13 -13.77 12.09
C ASN A 227 -8.79 -14.13 10.65
N LYS A 228 -7.81 -13.46 10.01
CA LYS A 228 -7.30 -13.75 8.66
C LYS A 228 -8.28 -13.39 7.53
N LEU A 229 -9.32 -12.62 7.86
CA LEU A 229 -10.34 -12.22 6.92
C LEU A 229 -10.06 -10.84 6.37
N ILE A 230 -10.35 -10.66 5.09
CA ILE A 230 -10.43 -9.37 4.44
C ILE A 230 -11.88 -9.17 4.03
N MET A 231 -12.46 -8.06 4.46
CA MET A 231 -13.83 -7.69 4.11
C MET A 231 -13.81 -6.45 3.22
N ILE A 232 -14.58 -6.49 2.15
CA ILE A 232 -14.72 -5.39 1.20
C ILE A 232 -16.10 -4.77 1.41
N TRP A 233 -16.10 -3.45 1.53
CA TRP A 233 -17.27 -2.63 1.78
C TRP A 233 -17.41 -1.59 0.68
N GLU A 234 -18.62 -1.22 0.35
CA GLU A 234 -18.90 -0.02 -0.41
C GLU A 234 -18.69 1.20 0.50
N ALA A 235 -17.76 2.08 0.14
CA ALA A 235 -17.35 3.17 1.04
C ALA A 235 -18.44 4.24 1.23
N GLU A 236 -19.31 4.44 0.25
CA GLU A 236 -20.40 5.40 0.33
C GLU A 236 -21.48 4.93 1.30
N THR A 237 -22.04 3.74 1.07
CA THR A 237 -23.17 3.19 1.82
C THR A 237 -22.76 2.39 3.05
N CYS A 238 -21.47 2.07 3.21
CA CYS A 238 -20.95 1.19 4.24
C CYS A 238 -21.53 -0.24 4.20
N LYS A 239 -21.96 -0.69 3.03
CA LYS A 239 -22.56 -2.01 2.81
C LYS A 239 -21.49 -3.03 2.52
N HIS A 240 -21.58 -4.21 3.14
CA HIS A 240 -20.67 -5.31 2.87
C HIS A 240 -20.89 -5.86 1.47
N LEU A 241 -19.81 -6.04 0.71
CA LEU A 241 -19.82 -6.59 -0.65
C LEU A 241 -19.24 -8.00 -0.68
N TYR A 242 -17.94 -8.14 -0.36
CA TYR A 242 -17.20 -9.38 -0.51
C TYR A 242 -16.40 -9.73 0.73
N LYS A 243 -16.06 -11.01 0.85
CA LYS A 243 -15.20 -11.55 1.91
C LYS A 243 -14.11 -12.39 1.27
N PHE A 244 -12.86 -11.97 1.40
CA PHE A 244 -11.71 -12.73 0.94
C PHE A 244 -11.13 -13.57 2.07
N THR A 245 -10.89 -14.84 1.78
CA THR A 245 -10.29 -15.82 2.67
C THR A 245 -9.08 -16.47 1.99
N GLY A 246 -8.07 -16.87 2.74
CA GLY A 246 -6.91 -17.54 2.14
C GLY A 246 -5.59 -17.28 2.87
N HIS A 247 -5.49 -16.21 3.67
CA HIS A 247 -4.36 -16.04 4.57
C HIS A 247 -4.39 -17.07 5.71
N LYS A 248 -3.20 -17.50 6.13
CA LYS A 248 -3.02 -18.44 7.25
C LYS A 248 -2.75 -17.73 8.58
N GLY A 249 -2.45 -16.45 8.56
CA GLY A 249 -2.19 -15.58 9.71
C GLY A 249 -3.04 -14.31 9.67
N PRO A 250 -3.02 -13.51 10.75
CA PRO A 250 -3.63 -12.18 10.80
C PRO A 250 -3.22 -11.31 9.62
N VAL A 251 -4.13 -10.49 9.10
CA VAL A 251 -3.85 -9.55 8.01
C VAL A 251 -3.35 -8.26 8.62
N SER A 252 -2.08 -7.90 8.38
CA SER A 252 -1.40 -6.75 8.99
C SER A 252 -1.32 -5.53 8.08
N GLY A 253 -1.40 -5.70 6.77
CA GLY A 253 -1.31 -4.62 5.81
C GLY A 253 -2.25 -4.81 4.63
N LEU A 254 -2.85 -3.73 4.16
CA LEU A 254 -3.69 -3.66 2.98
C LEU A 254 -3.37 -2.39 2.21
N SER A 255 -3.28 -2.48 0.89
CA SER A 255 -3.17 -1.32 0.02
C SER A 255 -3.80 -1.61 -1.34
N PHE A 256 -4.57 -0.65 -1.86
CA PHE A 256 -5.05 -0.69 -3.24
C PHE A 256 -3.99 -0.10 -4.16
N ARG A 257 -3.83 -0.68 -5.34
CA ARG A 257 -3.09 -0.07 -6.43
C ARG A 257 -3.85 1.15 -6.93
N LYS A 258 -3.20 2.31 -7.00
CA LYS A 258 -3.81 3.56 -7.45
C LYS A 258 -4.21 3.46 -8.92
N GLY A 259 -5.46 3.79 -9.23
CA GLY A 259 -6.03 3.74 -10.58
C GLY A 259 -6.60 2.38 -11.00
N THR A 260 -6.52 1.36 -10.14
CA THR A 260 -7.13 0.04 -10.35
C THR A 260 -7.83 -0.44 -9.07
N HIS A 261 -8.55 -1.54 -9.16
CA HIS A 261 -9.15 -2.20 -7.99
C HIS A 261 -8.37 -3.46 -7.57
N ASP A 262 -7.08 -3.53 -7.94
CA ASP A 262 -6.19 -4.56 -7.43
C ASP A 262 -5.83 -4.27 -5.98
N LEU A 263 -6.05 -5.24 -5.12
CA LEU A 263 -5.80 -5.16 -3.69
C LEU A 263 -4.61 -6.04 -3.31
N TYR A 264 -3.64 -5.46 -2.65
CA TYR A 264 -2.52 -6.17 -2.05
C TYR A 264 -2.78 -6.36 -0.56
N SER A 265 -2.52 -7.57 -0.05
CA SER A 265 -2.67 -7.88 1.37
C SER A 265 -1.43 -8.56 1.92
N ALA A 266 -0.95 -8.08 3.04
CA ALA A 266 0.17 -8.66 3.78
C ALA A 266 -0.31 -9.29 5.08
N SER A 267 0.34 -10.36 5.50
CA SER A 267 -0.07 -11.13 6.67
C SER A 267 1.10 -11.60 7.53
N HIS A 268 0.79 -11.91 8.78
CA HIS A 268 1.71 -12.60 9.68
C HIS A 268 2.10 -14.01 9.20
N ASP A 269 1.44 -14.55 8.17
CA ASP A 269 1.85 -15.80 7.52
C ASP A 269 3.05 -15.64 6.59
N ARG A 270 3.68 -14.46 6.55
CA ARG A 270 4.87 -14.10 5.77
C ARG A 270 4.63 -14.04 4.27
N SER A 271 3.37 -14.05 3.83
CA SER A 271 3.00 -13.96 2.44
C SER A 271 2.30 -12.63 2.12
N VAL A 272 2.45 -12.20 0.89
CA VAL A 272 1.65 -11.14 0.29
C VAL A 272 0.72 -11.79 -0.73
N LYS A 273 -0.55 -11.41 -0.75
CA LYS A 273 -1.53 -11.91 -1.71
C LYS A 273 -2.08 -10.76 -2.54
N VAL A 274 -2.31 -11.05 -3.80
CA VAL A 274 -2.90 -10.15 -4.78
C VAL A 274 -4.34 -10.61 -5.07
N TRP A 275 -5.26 -9.65 -5.07
CA TRP A 275 -6.69 -9.86 -5.28
C TRP A 275 -7.19 -8.85 -6.30
N ASN A 276 -8.10 -9.25 -7.15
CA ASN A 276 -8.90 -8.34 -7.97
C ASN A 276 -10.29 -8.21 -7.34
N VAL A 277 -10.66 -6.98 -6.96
CA VAL A 277 -11.92 -6.73 -6.24
C VAL A 277 -13.11 -6.72 -7.19
N ASP A 278 -12.95 -6.23 -8.43
CA ASP A 278 -14.02 -6.19 -9.42
C ASP A 278 -14.46 -7.59 -9.83
N GLU A 279 -13.48 -8.48 -10.02
CA GLU A 279 -13.74 -9.89 -10.37
C GLU A 279 -14.00 -10.77 -9.15
N ASN A 280 -13.87 -10.22 -7.94
CA ASN A 280 -13.95 -10.96 -6.67
C ASN A 280 -13.04 -12.20 -6.69
N ALA A 281 -11.83 -12.06 -7.21
CA ALA A 281 -10.91 -13.14 -7.49
C ALA A 281 -9.58 -13.01 -6.74
N TYR A 282 -9.04 -14.16 -6.37
CA TYR A 282 -7.66 -14.31 -5.96
C TYR A 282 -6.77 -14.41 -7.21
N VAL A 283 -5.69 -13.62 -7.25
CA VAL A 283 -4.73 -13.62 -8.36
C VAL A 283 -3.53 -14.49 -8.02
N GLU A 284 -2.71 -14.08 -7.05
CA GLU A 284 -1.47 -14.79 -6.74
C GLU A 284 -0.99 -14.61 -5.29
N THR A 285 0.02 -15.38 -4.91
CA THR A 285 0.71 -15.24 -3.61
C THR A 285 2.21 -15.09 -3.79
N LEU A 286 2.76 -14.03 -3.20
CA LEU A 286 4.18 -13.72 -3.21
C LEU A 286 4.82 -14.19 -1.89
N PHE A 287 5.93 -14.91 -2.00
CA PHE A 287 6.67 -15.44 -0.86
C PHE A 287 8.09 -14.90 -0.82
N GLY A 288 8.61 -14.66 0.40
CA GLY A 288 9.99 -14.22 0.55
C GLY A 288 10.36 -13.80 1.96
N HIS A 289 9.50 -13.08 2.67
CA HIS A 289 9.75 -12.67 4.06
C HIS A 289 9.99 -13.87 4.97
N GLN A 290 10.95 -13.72 5.88
CA GLN A 290 11.31 -14.78 6.84
C GLN A 290 10.54 -14.65 8.15
N ASP A 291 9.99 -13.48 8.43
CA ASP A 291 9.17 -13.20 9.61
C ASP A 291 7.87 -12.49 9.20
N ILE A 292 7.05 -12.16 10.18
CA ILE A 292 5.76 -11.47 10.00
C ILE A 292 5.94 -10.19 9.19
N ILE A 293 5.00 -9.91 8.31
CA ILE A 293 4.94 -8.64 7.62
C ILE A 293 4.13 -7.68 8.48
N THR A 294 4.68 -6.50 8.76
CA THR A 294 4.08 -5.50 9.67
C THR A 294 3.35 -4.40 8.90
N GLY A 295 3.87 -4.02 7.74
CA GLY A 295 3.32 -2.96 6.91
C GLY A 295 3.38 -3.27 5.43
N LEU A 296 2.47 -2.66 4.66
CA LEU A 296 2.40 -2.76 3.21
C LEU A 296 1.88 -1.44 2.65
N ASP A 297 2.45 -1.01 1.53
CA ASP A 297 1.97 0.13 0.78
C ASP A 297 2.17 -0.06 -0.74
N SER A 298 1.36 0.64 -1.55
CA SER A 298 1.44 0.62 -3.01
C SER A 298 0.95 1.94 -3.61
N LEU A 299 1.45 2.26 -4.80
CA LEU A 299 1.00 3.41 -5.60
C LEU A 299 0.48 2.95 -6.96
N SER A 300 0.77 3.68 -8.03
CA SER A 300 0.21 3.42 -9.37
C SER A 300 0.92 2.29 -10.13
N ARG A 301 2.22 2.08 -9.89
CA ARG A 301 2.96 1.00 -10.55
C ARG A 301 2.46 -0.37 -10.05
N GLU A 302 2.61 -1.38 -10.90
CA GLU A 302 2.32 -2.77 -10.54
C GLU A 302 3.41 -3.35 -9.64
N CYS A 303 3.55 -2.71 -8.49
CA CYS A 303 4.47 -3.10 -7.45
C CYS A 303 3.93 -2.72 -6.07
N CYS A 304 4.31 -3.49 -5.07
CA CYS A 304 4.02 -3.16 -3.68
C CYS A 304 5.29 -3.22 -2.84
N VAL A 305 5.28 -2.50 -1.74
CA VAL A 305 6.38 -2.43 -0.78
C VAL A 305 5.93 -3.01 0.55
N THR A 306 6.76 -3.84 1.15
CA THR A 306 6.45 -4.48 2.44
C THR A 306 7.57 -4.31 3.43
N ALA A 307 7.20 -4.15 4.69
CA ALA A 307 8.09 -4.17 5.83
C ALA A 307 7.99 -5.52 6.53
N GLY A 308 9.12 -6.21 6.63
CA GLY A 308 9.22 -7.44 7.42
C GLY A 308 9.67 -7.08 8.84
N GLY A 309 8.88 -7.44 9.85
CA GLY A 309 9.14 -7.11 11.24
C GLY A 309 10.57 -7.42 11.67
N ARG A 310 10.76 -8.54 12.36
CA ARG A 310 12.09 -8.94 12.87
C ARG A 310 13.07 -9.47 11.83
N ASP A 311 12.65 -9.71 10.57
CA ASP A 311 13.58 -9.99 9.48
C ASP A 311 14.35 -8.74 9.03
N ARG A 312 13.94 -7.57 9.50
CA ARG A 312 14.59 -6.26 9.30
C ARG A 312 14.81 -5.91 7.84
N THR A 313 13.97 -6.45 6.95
CA THR A 313 14.06 -6.21 5.52
C THR A 313 12.86 -5.40 5.02
N VAL A 314 13.12 -4.49 4.12
CA VAL A 314 12.10 -3.91 3.26
C VAL A 314 12.18 -4.62 1.92
N ARG A 315 11.03 -5.00 1.36
CA ARG A 315 10.97 -5.64 0.05
C ARG A 315 10.08 -4.86 -0.88
N VAL A 316 10.55 -4.67 -2.09
CA VAL A 316 9.78 -4.14 -3.21
C VAL A 316 9.48 -5.30 -4.14
N TRP A 317 8.21 -5.59 -4.33
CA TRP A 317 7.71 -6.66 -5.17
C TRP A 317 7.27 -6.05 -6.49
N LYS A 318 7.86 -6.50 -7.58
CA LYS A 318 7.48 -6.12 -8.94
C LYS A 318 6.66 -7.26 -9.52
N ILE A 319 5.37 -7.12 -9.52
CA ILE A 319 4.42 -8.19 -9.83
C ILE A 319 4.54 -8.60 -11.30
N ALA A 320 4.49 -7.64 -12.22
CA ALA A 320 4.63 -7.92 -13.65
C ALA A 320 5.95 -8.59 -14.03
N GLU A 321 7.04 -8.37 -13.26
CA GLU A 321 8.35 -8.96 -13.51
C GLU A 321 8.59 -10.25 -12.71
N GLU A 322 7.65 -10.64 -11.85
CA GLU A 322 7.76 -11.75 -10.88
C GLU A 322 9.07 -11.67 -10.06
N SER A 323 9.53 -10.45 -9.76
CA SER A 323 10.81 -10.20 -9.13
C SER A 323 10.68 -9.40 -7.85
N GLN A 324 11.68 -9.50 -6.97
CA GLN A 324 11.72 -8.75 -5.72
C GLN A 324 13.07 -8.10 -5.49
N LEU A 325 13.05 -6.90 -4.92
CA LEU A 325 14.23 -6.21 -4.42
C LEU A 325 14.22 -6.27 -2.89
N VAL A 326 15.35 -6.65 -2.29
CA VAL A 326 15.49 -6.74 -0.83
C VAL A 326 16.45 -5.68 -0.34
N PHE A 327 16.01 -4.93 0.67
CA PHE A 327 16.73 -3.82 1.28
C PHE A 327 17.01 -4.13 2.75
N HIS A 328 18.24 -3.83 3.18
CA HIS A 328 18.71 -4.03 4.56
C HIS A 328 19.28 -2.72 5.10
N GLY A 329 19.00 -2.39 6.37
CA GLY A 329 19.55 -1.17 6.98
C GLY A 329 19.02 -0.80 8.35
N HIS A 330 17.93 -1.41 8.80
CA HIS A 330 17.46 -1.30 10.18
C HIS A 330 18.18 -2.30 11.11
N GLU A 331 18.42 -1.88 12.34
CA GLU A 331 18.95 -2.72 13.41
C GLU A 331 17.83 -3.40 14.19
N GLY A 332 16.65 -2.74 14.29
CA GLY A 332 15.45 -3.22 14.94
C GLY A 332 14.40 -3.80 14.01
N SER A 333 13.24 -4.17 14.56
CA SER A 333 12.04 -4.58 13.83
C SER A 333 11.44 -3.39 13.09
N ILE A 334 11.07 -3.57 11.83
CA ILE A 334 10.40 -2.51 11.08
C ILE A 334 8.90 -2.64 11.32
N ASP A 335 8.26 -1.61 11.89
CA ASP A 335 6.86 -1.68 12.27
C ASP A 335 5.93 -0.99 11.27
N CYS A 336 6.41 0.02 10.58
CA CYS A 336 5.61 0.77 9.61
C CYS A 336 6.40 1.18 8.38
N ILE A 337 5.68 1.30 7.25
CA ILE A 337 6.22 1.71 5.96
C ILE A 337 5.19 2.53 5.21
N GLN A 338 5.65 3.55 4.48
CA GLN A 338 4.83 4.36 3.60
C GLN A 338 5.65 4.81 2.39
N LEU A 339 5.04 4.79 1.21
CA LEU A 339 5.60 5.37 -0.01
C LEU A 339 5.38 6.89 -0.02
N ILE A 340 6.42 7.63 -0.35
CA ILE A 340 6.34 9.08 -0.61
C ILE A 340 5.97 9.28 -2.09
N ASN A 341 6.67 8.57 -2.95
CA ASN A 341 6.39 8.48 -4.38
C ASN A 341 6.87 7.11 -4.93
N GLU A 342 6.84 6.91 -6.23
CA GLU A 342 7.21 5.64 -6.89
C GLU A 342 8.69 5.23 -6.70
N GLU A 343 9.56 6.15 -6.27
CA GLU A 343 11.00 5.89 -6.09
C GLU A 343 11.47 6.00 -4.63
N TYR A 344 10.69 6.64 -3.76
CA TYR A 344 11.10 6.91 -2.38
C TYR A 344 10.07 6.43 -1.37
N MET A 345 10.58 5.88 -0.27
CA MET A 345 9.77 5.34 0.83
C MET A 345 10.39 5.67 2.18
N ILE A 346 9.55 5.70 3.19
CA ILE A 346 9.94 5.92 4.57
C ILE A 346 9.51 4.76 5.45
N THR A 347 10.33 4.43 6.43
CA THR A 347 10.08 3.34 7.40
C THR A 347 10.33 3.82 8.81
N GLY A 348 9.59 3.26 9.74
CA GLY A 348 9.79 3.43 11.18
C GLY A 348 10.00 2.08 11.85
N ALA A 349 10.85 2.04 12.88
CA ALA A 349 11.24 0.83 13.55
C ALA A 349 11.16 0.92 15.07
N ASP A 350 11.19 -0.24 15.73
CA ASP A 350 11.16 -0.39 17.19
C ASP A 350 12.42 0.14 17.89
N ASP A 351 13.53 0.25 17.15
CA ASP A 351 14.76 0.89 17.61
C ASP A 351 14.68 2.43 17.65
N GLY A 352 13.49 3.01 17.43
CA GLY A 352 13.26 4.45 17.39
C GLY A 352 13.84 5.13 16.15
N SER A 353 14.28 4.38 15.15
CA SER A 353 14.83 4.94 13.93
C SER A 353 13.76 5.21 12.88
N VAL A 354 13.90 6.32 12.18
CA VAL A 354 13.17 6.66 10.95
C VAL A 354 14.15 6.66 9.79
N SER A 355 13.90 5.87 8.77
CA SER A 355 14.79 5.73 7.62
C SER A 355 14.10 6.07 6.31
N LEU A 356 14.80 6.86 5.50
CA LEU A 356 14.40 7.25 4.16
C LEU A 356 15.15 6.39 3.13
N TRP A 357 14.43 5.81 2.19
CA TRP A 357 14.96 4.88 1.21
C TRP A 357 14.68 5.32 -0.22
N SER A 358 15.48 4.82 -1.14
CA SER A 358 15.20 4.88 -2.57
C SER A 358 15.19 3.47 -3.15
N VAL A 359 14.22 3.18 -4.01
CA VAL A 359 14.14 1.90 -4.75
C VAL A 359 15.41 1.62 -5.55
N ASN A 360 16.14 2.67 -5.94
CA ASN A 360 17.38 2.54 -6.71
C ASN A 360 18.63 2.24 -5.86
N LYS A 361 18.54 2.26 -4.52
CA LYS A 361 19.68 2.04 -3.62
C LYS A 361 19.34 1.05 -2.52
N LYS A 362 20.17 0.00 -2.36
CA LYS A 362 19.96 -1.07 -1.38
C LYS A 362 20.14 -0.65 0.09
N LYS A 363 20.73 0.53 0.35
CA LYS A 363 20.92 1.08 1.70
C LYS A 363 20.05 2.33 1.86
N PRO A 364 19.63 2.66 3.09
CA PRO A 364 18.88 3.88 3.34
C PRO A 364 19.69 5.12 2.89
N LEU A 365 18.97 6.12 2.40
CA LEU A 365 19.55 7.41 2.02
C LEU A 365 19.91 8.24 3.24
N SER A 366 19.03 8.20 4.25
CA SER A 366 19.18 8.89 5.53
C SER A 366 18.49 8.06 6.61
N THR A 367 19.09 8.00 7.78
CA THR A 367 18.52 7.37 8.97
C THR A 367 18.67 8.31 10.15
N VAL A 368 17.57 8.66 10.78
CA VAL A 368 17.55 9.41 12.04
C VAL A 368 17.34 8.39 13.14
N LYS A 369 18.36 8.20 13.98
CA LYS A 369 18.28 7.36 15.18
C LYS A 369 17.59 8.15 16.29
N GLN A 370 16.83 7.47 17.14
CA GLN A 370 16.13 8.10 18.27
C GLN A 370 15.24 9.29 17.83
N ALA A 371 14.48 9.11 16.77
CA ALA A 371 13.66 10.15 16.15
C ALA A 371 12.67 10.82 17.14
N HIS A 372 12.23 10.10 18.16
CA HIS A 372 11.34 10.56 19.22
C HIS A 372 12.00 10.64 20.61
N GLY A 373 13.36 10.63 20.64
CA GLY A 373 14.11 10.63 21.90
C GLY A 373 14.14 9.26 22.60
N CYS A 374 14.60 9.26 23.84
CA CYS A 374 14.73 8.08 24.68
C CYS A 374 14.01 8.25 26.01
N HIS A 375 13.70 7.14 26.67
CA HIS A 375 13.17 7.07 28.03
C HIS A 375 13.99 6.11 28.88
N GLY A 376 13.93 6.24 30.19
CA GLY A 376 14.66 5.40 31.14
C GLY A 376 15.71 6.17 31.94
N ASP A 377 16.32 5.48 32.90
CA ASP A 377 17.37 6.03 33.76
C ASP A 377 18.71 6.10 33.02
N ALA A 378 19.58 7.01 33.45
CA ALA A 378 20.91 7.19 32.88
C ALA A 378 21.70 5.86 32.81
N GLY A 379 22.05 5.43 31.62
CA GLY A 379 22.75 4.16 31.34
C GLY A 379 21.85 2.97 30.98
N LEU A 380 20.51 3.14 31.03
CA LEU A 380 19.51 2.16 30.55
C LEU A 380 18.48 2.81 29.62
N GLU A 381 18.91 3.83 28.89
CA GLU A 381 18.05 4.57 27.97
C GLU A 381 17.54 3.66 26.84
N GLN A 382 16.22 3.63 26.67
CA GLN A 382 15.59 2.93 25.55
C GLN A 382 14.95 3.95 24.61
N PRO A 383 15.15 3.82 23.30
CA PRO A 383 14.52 4.70 22.35
C PRO A 383 13.02 4.53 22.33
N HIS A 384 12.29 5.59 22.05
CA HIS A 384 10.86 5.51 21.81
C HIS A 384 10.63 4.89 20.42
N TRP A 385 9.93 3.77 20.37
CA TRP A 385 9.63 3.11 19.10
C TRP A 385 8.70 3.94 18.21
N VAL A 386 8.88 3.82 16.90
CA VAL A 386 8.05 4.49 15.90
C VAL A 386 6.95 3.54 15.46
N ALA A 387 5.72 3.79 15.92
CA ALA A 387 4.57 2.90 15.66
C ALA A 387 3.89 3.19 14.32
N SER A 388 3.94 4.42 13.84
CA SER A 388 3.29 4.82 12.59
C SER A 388 4.10 5.88 11.85
N VAL A 389 4.05 5.81 10.52
CA VAL A 389 4.56 6.85 9.63
C VAL A 389 3.50 7.23 8.61
N ALA A 390 3.51 8.48 8.20
CA ALA A 390 2.70 8.97 7.10
C ALA A 390 3.56 9.86 6.21
N ALA A 391 3.33 9.82 4.92
CA ALA A 391 3.95 10.69 3.94
C ALA A 391 2.88 11.38 3.12
N LEU A 392 3.02 12.66 2.89
CA LEU A 392 2.21 13.36 1.90
C LEU A 392 2.77 13.02 0.52
N GLN A 393 1.92 12.46 -0.34
CA GLN A 393 2.34 11.97 -1.65
C GLN A 393 3.00 13.07 -2.49
N ASN A 394 4.11 12.72 -3.14
CA ASN A 394 4.86 13.62 -4.01
C ASN A 394 5.30 14.93 -3.35
N SER A 395 5.49 14.94 -2.03
CA SER A 395 5.92 16.12 -1.28
C SER A 395 7.18 15.86 -0.46
N ASP A 396 7.70 16.92 0.15
CA ASP A 396 8.83 16.88 1.06
C ASP A 396 8.42 16.71 2.53
N THR A 397 7.13 16.46 2.81
CA THR A 397 6.59 16.41 4.17
C THR A 397 6.27 14.99 4.58
N VAL A 398 6.74 14.62 5.75
CA VAL A 398 6.52 13.31 6.37
C VAL A 398 6.19 13.50 7.86
N ALA A 399 5.39 12.60 8.43
CA ALA A 399 5.11 12.57 9.85
C ALA A 399 5.43 11.19 10.43
N SER A 400 5.90 11.15 11.67
CA SER A 400 6.07 9.93 12.45
C SER A 400 5.34 10.04 13.78
N GLY A 401 4.74 8.95 14.21
CA GLY A 401 4.04 8.82 15.47
C GLY A 401 4.66 7.74 16.33
N SER A 402 4.75 8.02 17.62
CA SER A 402 5.40 7.15 18.59
C SER A 402 4.50 6.90 19.81
N HIS A 403 4.96 6.02 20.68
CA HIS A 403 4.34 5.76 21.97
C HIS A 403 4.63 6.87 23.02
N ASN A 404 5.51 7.82 22.72
CA ASN A 404 5.81 8.96 23.58
C ASN A 404 4.72 10.06 23.54
N SER A 405 3.58 9.80 22.95
CA SER A 405 2.47 10.76 22.83
C SER A 405 2.84 12.02 22.00
N GLN A 406 3.69 11.88 21.01
CA GLN A 406 4.09 12.99 20.12
C GLN A 406 4.04 12.57 18.65
N ILE A 407 3.55 13.48 17.82
CA ILE A 407 3.76 13.41 16.38
C ILE A 407 4.92 14.31 16.04
N GLN A 408 5.92 13.78 15.35
CA GLN A 408 7.03 14.54 14.81
C GLN A 408 6.85 14.73 13.31
N LEU A 409 6.86 15.97 12.84
CA LEU A 409 6.90 16.29 11.42
C LEU A 409 8.35 16.44 10.97
N TRP A 410 8.57 15.98 9.73
CA TRP A 410 9.89 15.96 9.11
C TRP A 410 9.83 16.57 7.72
N LYS A 411 10.90 17.22 7.34
CA LYS A 411 11.12 17.68 5.99
C LYS A 411 12.17 16.81 5.31
N CYS A 412 11.83 16.31 4.13
CA CYS A 412 12.77 15.65 3.25
C CYS A 412 13.60 16.72 2.51
N GLY A 413 14.91 16.56 2.53
CA GLY A 413 15.81 17.45 1.79
C GLY A 413 15.59 17.38 0.27
N HIS A 414 16.25 18.26 -0.45
CA HIS A 414 16.21 18.30 -1.91
C HIS A 414 16.58 16.93 -2.51
N ASN A 415 15.80 16.46 -3.49
CA ASN A 415 15.91 15.11 -4.06
C ASN A 415 15.89 13.99 -2.98
N TYR A 416 15.10 14.18 -1.93
CA TYR A 416 14.97 13.24 -0.82
C TYR A 416 16.30 12.84 -0.16
N ARG A 417 17.26 13.76 -0.12
CA ARG A 417 18.56 13.56 0.55
C ARG A 417 18.55 14.23 1.91
N GLY A 418 18.37 13.43 2.95
CA GLY A 418 18.29 13.91 4.32
C GLY A 418 16.88 14.03 4.86
N LEU A 419 16.75 13.96 6.17
CA LEU A 419 15.51 14.09 6.91
C LEU A 419 15.78 15.07 8.06
N GLU A 420 15.07 16.19 8.06
CA GLU A 420 15.21 17.28 9.04
C GLU A 420 13.94 17.39 9.87
N PRO A 421 14.02 17.46 11.23
CA PRO A 421 12.84 17.67 12.04
C PRO A 421 12.30 19.10 11.85
N LEU A 422 10.98 19.24 11.73
CA LEU A 422 10.31 20.54 11.66
C LEU A 422 9.80 20.96 13.04
N PHE A 423 8.77 20.30 13.53
CA PHE A 423 8.19 20.53 14.84
C PHE A 423 7.48 19.29 15.35
N SER A 424 7.23 19.24 16.65
CA SER A 424 6.48 18.19 17.29
C SER A 424 5.13 18.69 17.80
N VAL A 425 4.09 17.84 17.66
CA VAL A 425 2.77 18.11 18.20
C VAL A 425 2.49 17.12 19.32
N PRO A 426 2.33 17.58 20.57
CA PRO A 426 2.00 16.72 21.68
C PRO A 426 0.53 16.30 21.63
N LEU A 427 0.28 15.02 21.83
CA LEU A 427 -1.07 14.43 21.91
C LEU A 427 -1.15 13.54 23.17
N SER A 428 -2.34 13.18 23.60
CA SER A 428 -2.51 12.21 24.69
C SER A 428 -2.62 10.78 24.15
N GLY A 429 -1.68 9.90 24.49
CA GLY A 429 -1.72 8.47 24.19
C GLY A 429 -0.88 8.01 22.99
N PHE A 430 -0.88 6.71 22.69
CA PHE A 430 -0.09 6.09 21.64
C PHE A 430 -0.65 6.41 20.25
N ILE A 431 0.23 6.77 19.32
CA ILE A 431 -0.14 7.10 17.95
C ILE A 431 0.02 5.86 17.09
N ASN A 432 -1.08 5.11 16.92
CA ASN A 432 -1.08 3.83 16.20
C ASN A 432 -1.18 3.98 14.68
N SER A 433 -1.79 5.06 14.20
CA SER A 433 -1.99 5.29 12.77
C SER A 433 -1.98 6.77 12.46
N LEU A 434 -1.33 7.12 11.34
CA LEU A 434 -1.25 8.48 10.80
C LEU A 434 -1.61 8.44 9.33
N LYS A 435 -2.35 9.43 8.85
CA LYS A 435 -2.59 9.65 7.41
C LYS A 435 -2.74 11.14 7.11
N PHE A 436 -2.07 11.59 6.05
CA PHE A 436 -2.29 12.92 5.48
C PHE A 436 -3.51 12.90 4.57
N SER A 437 -4.21 14.05 4.49
CA SER A 437 -5.20 14.29 3.45
C SER A 437 -4.55 14.34 2.07
N SER A 438 -5.30 14.04 1.04
CA SER A 438 -4.82 14.09 -0.35
C SER A 438 -4.41 15.52 -0.74
N SER A 439 -5.10 16.51 -0.21
CA SER A 439 -4.80 17.94 -0.38
C SER A 439 -3.61 18.44 0.45
N GLY A 440 -3.19 17.70 1.48
CA GLY A 440 -2.16 18.12 2.43
C GLY A 440 -2.63 19.13 3.49
N GLN A 441 -3.92 19.47 3.53
CA GLN A 441 -4.45 20.49 4.44
C GLN A 441 -4.58 20.02 5.89
N PHE A 442 -4.67 18.72 6.12
CA PHE A 442 -4.79 18.15 7.45
C PHE A 442 -4.13 16.79 7.58
N LEU A 443 -3.80 16.44 8.81
CA LEU A 443 -3.30 15.12 9.22
C LEU A 443 -4.29 14.51 10.20
N VAL A 444 -4.58 13.23 10.04
CA VAL A 444 -5.41 12.48 10.98
C VAL A 444 -4.55 11.50 11.76
N ALA A 445 -4.71 11.50 13.08
CA ALA A 445 -4.04 10.59 13.99
C ALA A 445 -5.05 9.68 14.70
N GLY A 446 -4.79 8.38 14.66
CA GLY A 446 -5.51 7.39 15.45
C GLY A 446 -4.75 7.11 16.74
N VAL A 447 -5.32 7.54 17.86
CA VAL A 447 -4.72 7.43 19.19
C VAL A 447 -5.35 6.27 19.95
N GLY A 448 -4.50 5.46 20.56
CA GLY A 448 -4.90 4.34 21.42
C GLY A 448 -4.36 4.54 22.83
N GLN A 449 -4.81 3.81 23.76
CA GLN A 449 -4.45 3.66 25.16
C GLN A 449 -5.37 4.35 26.17
N GLU A 450 -5.49 5.66 26.23
CA GLU A 450 -6.32 6.25 27.32
C GLU A 450 -7.66 6.77 26.80
N ASP A 451 -7.70 7.41 25.66
CA ASP A 451 -8.87 8.12 25.16
C ASP A 451 -9.53 7.53 23.92
N HIS A 452 -8.87 6.62 23.19
CA HIS A 452 -9.39 5.96 21.95
C HIS A 452 -9.90 6.95 20.90
N LEU A 453 -9.08 7.97 20.57
CA LEU A 453 -9.47 9.15 19.83
C LEU A 453 -9.00 9.11 18.38
N VAL A 454 -9.83 9.63 17.48
CA VAL A 454 -9.38 10.13 16.20
C VAL A 454 -9.13 11.62 16.35
N ILE A 455 -7.91 12.06 16.07
CA ILE A 455 -7.52 13.47 16.17
C ILE A 455 -7.27 14.01 14.78
N LEU A 456 -8.00 15.05 14.42
CA LEU A 456 -7.83 15.79 13.18
C LEU A 456 -6.99 17.04 13.48
N LEU A 457 -5.84 17.15 12.82
CA LEU A 457 -4.93 18.29 12.90
C LEU A 457 -5.02 19.06 11.59
N THR A 458 -5.65 20.22 11.59
CA THR A 458 -5.69 21.11 10.43
C THR A 458 -4.42 21.97 10.43
N TYR A 459 -3.81 22.17 9.28
CA TYR A 459 -2.65 23.03 9.12
C TYR A 459 -3.04 24.23 8.26
N SER A 460 -2.60 25.41 8.68
CA SER A 460 -2.62 26.56 7.80
C SER A 460 -1.38 26.50 6.91
N ILE A 461 -1.59 26.21 5.62
CA ILE A 461 -0.55 26.36 4.60
C ILE A 461 -0.63 27.83 4.18
N SER A 462 0.47 28.59 4.35
CA SER A 462 0.50 29.97 3.90
C SER A 462 0.26 30.00 2.38
N ALA A 463 -0.82 30.65 1.97
CA ALA A 463 -1.21 30.78 0.58
C ALA A 463 -0.12 31.53 -0.19
N GLY A 464 0.72 30.83 -0.93
CA GLY A 464 1.73 31.54 -1.69
C GLY A 464 2.73 30.80 -2.53
N SER A 465 2.96 29.48 -2.36
CA SER A 465 3.92 28.87 -3.29
C SER A 465 3.98 27.33 -3.19
N VAL A 466 3.18 26.64 -3.96
CA VAL A 466 3.59 25.29 -4.34
C VAL A 466 4.76 25.43 -5.32
N ARG A 467 5.99 25.27 -4.82
CA ARG A 467 7.19 25.28 -5.67
C ARG A 467 7.50 23.85 -6.07
N PHE A 468 7.60 23.63 -7.37
CA PHE A 468 8.08 22.37 -7.96
C PHE A 468 9.59 22.43 -8.15
N VAL A 469 10.26 21.29 -7.97
CA VAL A 469 11.70 21.10 -8.28
C VAL A 469 11.82 19.95 -9.26
#